data_870614c11006165b7c97e991955aed53
#
_entry.id   870614c11006165b7c97e991955aed53
#
_cell.length_a   1.000
_cell.length_b   1.000
_cell.length_c   1.000
_cell.angle_alpha   90.00
_cell.angle_beta   90.00
_cell.angle_gamma   90.00
#
_symmetry.space_group_name_H-M   'P 1'
#
loop_
_entity.id
_entity.type
_entity.pdbx_description
1 polymer ?
#
loop_
_entity_poly.entity_id
_entity_poly.type
_entity_poly.pdbx_seq_one_letter_code
_entity_poly.pdbx_strand_id
1 'polypeptide(L)'
;MKKKYSSDLVVPSISARQFYGHGIPGVKLEDLVGKLIVVEGADGSGRSTQIAQLVEWLETNGHATVQVGLKRSTLVSEELEKAQNGNILSRTTLSLFYATDFADQLENIILPALRAGFIVLADRYIYTLMARDLVRGMDETWLKNLYGTALIPDAVFYLEVNPDELVQRHLSKNATLDYWESGMDIGLSRDVYVSFLKYQTAMQTQFRRMQKNYDFEIVDGSCDASAVSEALQKKIAGLLAAK
;
A
#
# COMPACT_ATOMS: atom_id res chain seq x y z
N MET A 1 18.28 -47.05 35.04
CA MET A 1 17.77 -46.70 33.72
C MET A 1 17.04 -45.33 33.82
N LYS A 2 17.67 -44.22 33.41
CA LYS A 2 17.04 -42.90 33.36
C LYS A 2 16.57 -42.68 31.92
N LYS A 3 15.25 -42.62 31.71
CA LYS A 3 14.66 -42.21 30.42
C LYS A 3 14.94 -40.71 30.19
N LYS A 4 15.74 -40.39 29.15
CA LYS A 4 15.84 -39.07 28.56
C LYS A 4 14.56 -38.79 27.78
N TYR A 5 13.77 -37.82 28.24
CA TYR A 5 12.74 -37.21 27.41
C TYR A 5 13.45 -36.19 26.52
N SER A 6 13.56 -36.48 25.22
CA SER A 6 13.91 -35.51 24.20
C SER A 6 12.64 -34.71 23.92
N SER A 7 12.63 -33.44 24.31
CA SER A 7 11.60 -32.48 23.95
C SER A 7 12.09 -31.69 22.75
N ASP A 8 12.11 -32.31 21.58
CA ASP A 8 12.23 -31.55 20.33
C ASP A 8 10.83 -31.03 19.96
N LEU A 9 10.41 -29.96 20.64
CA LEU A 9 9.36 -29.09 20.14
C LEU A 9 9.97 -28.36 18.95
N VAL A 10 9.68 -28.86 17.74
CA VAL A 10 9.85 -28.08 16.50
C VAL A 10 8.85 -26.96 16.58
N VAL A 11 9.31 -25.80 17.06
CA VAL A 11 8.56 -24.55 16.91
C VAL A 11 8.57 -24.24 15.42
N PRO A 12 7.39 -24.16 14.74
CA PRO A 12 7.37 -23.73 13.36
C PRO A 12 8.02 -22.34 13.30
N SER A 13 9.00 -22.16 12.44
CA SER A 13 9.61 -20.85 12.20
C SER A 13 8.52 -19.93 11.64
N ILE A 14 7.91 -19.13 12.51
CA ILE A 14 7.18 -17.94 12.08
C ILE A 14 8.22 -17.13 11.32
N SER A 15 7.99 -16.90 10.03
CA SER A 15 8.84 -16.02 9.23
C SER A 15 8.97 -14.70 10.00
N ALA A 16 10.15 -14.41 10.52
CA ALA A 16 10.36 -13.24 11.35
C ALA A 16 10.03 -12.01 10.52
N ARG A 17 9.17 -11.14 11.03
CA ARG A 17 8.84 -9.86 10.41
C ARG A 17 10.13 -9.10 10.07
N GLN A 18 10.15 -8.35 8.98
CA GLN A 18 11.35 -7.67 8.50
C GLN A 18 11.00 -6.26 7.99
N PHE A 19 12.01 -5.39 7.95
CA PHE A 19 11.99 -4.17 7.17
C PHE A 19 12.56 -4.42 5.78
N TYR A 20 12.22 -3.57 4.82
CA TYR A 20 12.80 -3.64 3.46
C TYR A 20 14.29 -3.24 3.43
N GLY A 21 14.74 -2.45 4.37
CA GLY A 21 16.12 -1.98 4.45
C GLY A 21 16.60 -1.83 5.89
N HIS A 22 17.09 -0.64 6.21
CA HIS A 22 17.74 -0.35 7.49
C HIS A 22 16.80 -0.32 8.71
N GLY A 23 15.49 -0.27 8.48
CA GLY A 23 14.50 -0.24 9.55
C GLY A 23 14.51 1.04 10.39
N ILE A 24 13.85 0.98 11.54
CA ILE A 24 13.82 2.08 12.53
C ILE A 24 14.60 1.65 13.77
N PRO A 25 15.60 2.45 14.23
CA PRO A 25 16.37 2.13 15.43
C PRO A 25 15.48 1.92 16.65
N GLY A 26 15.74 0.87 17.43
CA GLY A 26 15.03 0.58 18.68
C GLY A 26 13.67 -0.14 18.51
N VAL A 27 13.22 -0.41 17.29
CA VAL A 27 12.01 -1.20 17.06
C VAL A 27 12.36 -2.69 17.17
N LYS A 28 11.67 -3.39 18.08
CA LYS A 28 11.74 -4.82 18.24
C LYS A 28 10.63 -5.46 17.40
N LEU A 29 11.01 -6.21 16.38
CA LEU A 29 10.07 -6.81 15.42
C LEU A 29 9.23 -7.93 16.05
N GLU A 30 9.78 -8.62 17.06
CA GLU A 30 9.09 -9.65 17.83
C GLU A 30 7.87 -9.11 18.62
N ASP A 31 7.84 -7.82 18.93
CA ASP A 31 6.72 -7.18 19.63
C ASP A 31 5.54 -6.88 18.69
N LEU A 32 5.74 -6.97 17.38
CA LEU A 32 4.73 -6.63 16.38
C LEU A 32 3.86 -7.85 16.04
N VAL A 33 2.88 -8.13 16.90
CA VAL A 33 2.03 -9.33 16.84
C VAL A 33 0.80 -9.18 15.95
N GLY A 34 0.42 -7.95 15.57
CA GLY A 34 -0.67 -7.64 14.65
C GLY A 34 -0.35 -8.05 13.20
N LYS A 35 -1.20 -7.66 12.25
CA LYS A 35 -1.02 -7.92 10.82
C LYS A 35 -1.05 -6.63 10.02
N LEU A 36 -0.15 -6.49 9.04
CA LEU A 36 -0.14 -5.38 8.09
C LEU A 36 -0.59 -5.90 6.72
N ILE A 37 -1.74 -5.45 6.27
CA ILE A 37 -2.34 -5.83 4.99
C ILE A 37 -2.46 -4.57 4.13
N VAL A 38 -1.95 -4.64 2.92
CA VAL A 38 -1.91 -3.52 1.97
C VAL A 38 -2.85 -3.80 0.81
N VAL A 39 -3.64 -2.80 0.45
CA VAL A 39 -4.44 -2.81 -0.79
C VAL A 39 -3.93 -1.69 -1.70
N GLU A 40 -3.36 -2.08 -2.83
CA GLU A 40 -2.83 -1.20 -3.86
C GLU A 40 -3.75 -1.12 -5.07
N GLY A 41 -3.58 -0.11 -5.90
CA GLY A 41 -4.33 0.07 -7.14
C GLY A 41 -4.45 1.54 -7.54
N ALA A 42 -4.87 1.80 -8.76
CA ALA A 42 -5.13 3.14 -9.28
C ALA A 42 -6.34 3.80 -8.61
N ASP A 43 -6.48 5.13 -8.75
CA ASP A 43 -7.73 5.79 -8.38
C ASP A 43 -8.87 5.28 -9.29
N GLY A 44 -10.03 5.00 -8.69
CA GLY A 44 -11.13 4.34 -9.39
C GLY A 44 -11.04 2.81 -9.44
N SER A 45 -9.98 2.17 -8.91
CA SER A 45 -9.89 0.70 -8.87
C SER A 45 -10.81 0.04 -7.83
N GLY A 46 -11.48 0.80 -6.97
CA GLY A 46 -12.37 0.28 -5.94
C GLY A 46 -11.73 0.08 -4.57
N ARG A 47 -10.44 0.44 -4.37
CA ARG A 47 -9.72 0.25 -3.10
C ARG A 47 -10.50 0.69 -1.87
N SER A 48 -10.98 1.95 -1.84
CA SER A 48 -11.67 2.49 -0.66
C SER A 48 -12.94 1.71 -0.32
N THR A 49 -13.66 1.22 -1.34
CA THR A 49 -14.83 0.34 -1.14
C THR A 49 -14.40 -0.98 -0.52
N GLN A 50 -13.32 -1.58 -1.02
CA GLN A 50 -12.80 -2.85 -0.49
C GLN A 50 -12.25 -2.69 0.93
N ILE A 51 -11.53 -1.62 1.22
CA ILE A 51 -11.06 -1.32 2.58
C ILE A 51 -12.23 -1.21 3.56
N ALA A 52 -13.29 -0.47 3.20
CA ALA A 52 -14.47 -0.33 4.06
C ALA A 52 -15.15 -1.68 4.33
N GLN A 53 -15.33 -2.52 3.30
CA GLN A 53 -15.91 -3.86 3.43
C GLN A 53 -15.00 -4.81 4.24
N LEU A 54 -13.69 -4.71 4.09
CA LEU A 54 -12.73 -5.49 4.87
C LEU A 54 -12.74 -5.09 6.35
N VAL A 55 -12.84 -3.80 6.68
CA VAL A 55 -12.97 -3.32 8.06
C VAL A 55 -14.21 -3.92 8.70
N GLU A 56 -15.38 -3.75 8.06
CA GLU A 56 -16.65 -4.27 8.58
C GLU A 56 -16.59 -5.79 8.80
N TRP A 57 -16.05 -6.52 7.81
CA TRP A 57 -15.92 -7.97 7.91
C TRP A 57 -14.95 -8.39 9.03
N LEU A 58 -13.78 -7.77 9.16
CA LEU A 58 -12.80 -8.09 10.19
C LEU A 58 -13.32 -7.79 11.59
N GLU A 59 -13.97 -6.64 11.79
CA GLU A 59 -14.53 -6.25 13.09
C GLU A 59 -15.70 -7.15 13.50
N THR A 60 -16.56 -7.54 12.54
CA THR A 60 -17.61 -8.54 12.77
C THR A 60 -17.05 -9.89 13.19
N ASN A 61 -15.84 -10.24 12.73
CA ASN A 61 -15.14 -11.47 13.12
C ASN A 61 -14.24 -11.29 14.36
N GLY A 62 -14.39 -10.18 15.10
CA GLY A 62 -13.71 -9.95 16.38
C GLY A 62 -12.27 -9.44 16.28
N HIS A 63 -11.84 -8.94 15.13
CA HIS A 63 -10.53 -8.34 14.94
C HIS A 63 -10.60 -6.82 15.07
N ALA A 64 -9.72 -6.23 15.88
CA ALA A 64 -9.57 -4.78 15.91
C ALA A 64 -8.79 -4.30 14.66
N THR A 65 -9.27 -3.22 14.03
CA THR A 65 -8.67 -2.69 12.80
C THR A 65 -8.17 -1.26 12.96
N VAL A 66 -7.16 -0.90 12.18
CA VAL A 66 -6.69 0.48 11.99
C VAL A 66 -6.46 0.71 10.50
N GLN A 67 -6.93 1.85 10.00
CA GLN A 67 -6.72 2.24 8.62
C GLN A 67 -5.62 3.30 8.52
N VAL A 68 -4.72 3.10 7.56
CA VAL A 68 -3.69 4.05 7.15
C VAL A 68 -3.71 4.25 5.64
N GLY A 69 -2.95 5.21 5.13
CA GLY A 69 -2.88 5.46 3.69
C GLY A 69 -2.15 6.75 3.38
N LEU A 70 -2.05 7.12 2.10
CA LEU A 70 -1.33 8.32 1.70
C LEU A 70 -2.06 9.60 2.14
N LYS A 71 -1.29 10.62 2.51
CA LYS A 71 -1.78 11.92 2.99
C LYS A 71 -2.71 11.83 4.21
N ARG A 72 -2.37 10.96 5.15
CA ARG A 72 -3.15 10.80 6.40
C ARG A 72 -2.34 11.15 7.65
N SER A 73 -1.08 11.57 7.50
CA SER A 73 -0.30 12.12 8.61
C SER A 73 -0.92 13.44 9.09
N THR A 74 -1.06 13.59 10.40
CA THR A 74 -1.49 14.86 11.00
C THR A 74 -0.40 15.93 10.96
N LEU A 75 0.83 15.53 10.66
CA LEU A 75 2.01 16.39 10.66
C LEU A 75 2.16 17.18 9.35
N VAL A 76 1.96 16.53 8.20
CA VAL A 76 2.35 17.11 6.89
C VAL A 76 1.28 16.99 5.80
N SER A 77 0.12 16.36 6.04
CA SER A 77 -0.87 16.12 4.99
C SER A 77 -1.44 17.40 4.38
N GLU A 78 -1.70 18.43 5.19
CA GLU A 78 -2.20 19.73 4.71
C GLU A 78 -1.16 20.46 3.87
N GLU A 79 0.09 20.50 4.31
CA GLU A 79 1.20 21.14 3.60
C GLU A 79 1.49 20.41 2.29
N LEU A 80 1.42 19.09 2.29
CA LEU A 80 1.58 18.27 1.10
C LEU A 80 0.48 18.57 0.08
N GLU A 81 -0.77 18.68 0.51
CA GLU A 81 -1.89 19.03 -0.37
C GLU A 81 -1.76 20.45 -0.95
N LYS A 82 -1.42 21.44 -0.12
CA LYS A 82 -1.15 22.82 -0.58
C LYS A 82 -0.01 22.86 -1.59
N ALA A 83 1.07 22.13 -1.34
CA ALA A 83 2.22 22.07 -2.22
C ALA A 83 1.91 21.37 -3.56
N GLN A 84 1.10 20.32 -3.57
CA GLN A 84 0.62 19.67 -4.78
C GLN A 84 -0.28 20.61 -5.60
N ASN A 85 -1.25 21.25 -4.97
CA ASN A 85 -2.19 22.17 -5.65
C ASN A 85 -1.47 23.37 -6.26
N GLY A 86 -0.39 23.85 -5.64
CA GLY A 86 0.46 24.92 -6.15
C GLY A 86 1.45 24.49 -7.24
N ASN A 87 1.66 23.19 -7.42
CA ASN A 87 2.69 22.62 -8.33
C ASN A 87 4.08 23.27 -8.15
N ILE A 88 4.45 23.54 -6.89
CA ILE A 88 5.64 24.34 -6.55
C ILE A 88 6.84 23.49 -6.13
N LEU A 89 6.66 22.18 -5.92
CA LEU A 89 7.72 21.33 -5.44
C LEU A 89 8.47 20.62 -6.57
N SER A 90 9.79 20.55 -6.44
CA SER A 90 10.58 19.63 -7.24
C SER A 90 10.20 18.17 -6.93
N ARG A 91 10.47 17.26 -7.88
CA ARG A 91 10.16 15.82 -7.71
C ARG A 91 10.76 15.26 -6.43
N THR A 92 12.04 15.52 -6.16
CA THR A 92 12.73 15.06 -4.95
C THR A 92 12.05 15.58 -3.68
N THR A 93 11.72 16.88 -3.64
CA THR A 93 11.06 17.47 -2.47
C THR A 93 9.68 16.84 -2.25
N LEU A 94 8.91 16.62 -3.32
CA LEU A 94 7.60 15.96 -3.24
C LEU A 94 7.73 14.53 -2.71
N SER A 95 8.71 13.75 -3.18
CA SER A 95 8.99 12.40 -2.67
C SER A 95 9.36 12.41 -1.18
N LEU A 96 10.15 13.40 -0.72
CA LEU A 96 10.49 13.55 0.69
C LEU A 96 9.29 13.92 1.56
N PHE A 97 8.37 14.75 1.07
CA PHE A 97 7.11 15.03 1.76
C PHE A 97 6.24 13.78 1.92
N TYR A 98 6.11 12.96 0.86
CA TYR A 98 5.41 11.68 0.97
C TYR A 98 6.12 10.69 1.89
N ALA A 99 7.46 10.68 1.87
CA ALA A 99 8.22 9.83 2.79
C ALA A 99 8.04 10.27 4.25
N THR A 100 7.90 11.60 4.51
CA THR A 100 7.61 12.14 5.84
C THR A 100 6.19 11.76 6.28
N ASP A 101 5.18 11.90 5.42
CA ASP A 101 3.80 11.43 5.69
C ASP A 101 3.77 9.94 6.04
N PHE A 102 4.51 9.13 5.29
CA PHE A 102 4.63 7.70 5.54
C PHE A 102 5.34 7.40 6.86
N ALA A 103 6.48 8.05 7.14
CA ALA A 103 7.27 7.81 8.34
C ALA A 103 6.49 8.18 9.61
N ASP A 104 5.77 9.30 9.61
CA ASP A 104 4.92 9.71 10.72
C ASP A 104 3.83 8.66 11.00
N GLN A 105 3.11 8.19 9.97
CA GLN A 105 2.12 7.14 10.13
C GLN A 105 2.75 5.80 10.58
N LEU A 106 3.94 5.46 10.09
CA LEU A 106 4.64 4.24 10.48
C LEU A 106 4.95 4.25 11.99
N GLU A 107 5.53 5.33 12.49
CA GLU A 107 5.96 5.42 13.88
C GLU A 107 4.79 5.64 14.85
N ASN A 108 3.82 6.47 14.49
CA ASN A 108 2.77 6.93 15.40
C ASN A 108 1.45 6.14 15.27
N ILE A 109 1.25 5.37 14.19
CA ILE A 109 0.01 4.61 13.97
C ILE A 109 0.31 3.13 13.73
N ILE A 110 1.12 2.80 12.70
CA ILE A 110 1.30 1.41 12.26
C ILE A 110 2.01 0.57 13.35
N LEU A 111 3.17 1.01 13.82
CA LEU A 111 3.93 0.27 14.82
C LEU A 111 3.17 0.11 16.15
N PRO A 112 2.52 1.15 16.72
CA PRO A 112 1.70 0.99 17.91
C PRO A 112 0.52 0.02 17.72
N ALA A 113 -0.19 0.11 16.58
CA ALA A 113 -1.31 -0.78 16.28
C ALA A 113 -0.85 -2.25 16.16
N LEU A 114 0.26 -2.49 15.47
CA LEU A 114 0.82 -3.84 15.34
C LEU A 114 1.29 -4.42 16.69
N ARG A 115 1.86 -3.59 17.58
CA ARG A 115 2.19 -4.01 18.96
C ARG A 115 0.95 -4.38 19.76
N ALA A 116 -0.14 -3.66 19.56
CA ALA A 116 -1.42 -3.93 20.22
C ALA A 116 -2.19 -5.12 19.61
N GLY A 117 -1.66 -5.77 18.57
CA GLY A 117 -2.29 -6.93 17.92
C GLY A 117 -3.38 -6.57 16.91
N PHE A 118 -3.48 -5.31 16.48
CA PHE A 118 -4.47 -4.86 15.51
C PHE A 118 -4.11 -5.31 14.09
N ILE A 119 -5.13 -5.42 13.25
CA ILE A 119 -4.95 -5.55 11.80
C ILE A 119 -4.89 -4.15 11.20
N VAL A 120 -3.74 -3.79 10.66
CA VAL A 120 -3.54 -2.53 9.95
C VAL A 120 -3.86 -2.73 8.48
N LEU A 121 -4.87 -1.99 7.98
CA LEU A 121 -5.27 -1.96 6.58
C LEU A 121 -4.72 -0.68 5.94
N ALA A 122 -3.79 -0.83 5.02
CA ALA A 122 -3.19 0.29 4.29
C ALA A 122 -3.86 0.48 2.93
N ASP A 123 -4.56 1.62 2.76
CA ASP A 123 -5.03 2.11 1.46
C ASP A 123 -3.87 2.79 0.74
N ARG A 124 -3.14 2.02 -0.05
CA ARG A 124 -1.80 2.30 -0.58
C ARG A 124 -0.71 2.25 0.50
N TYR A 125 0.48 1.95 0.05
CA TYR A 125 1.69 1.87 0.85
C TYR A 125 2.86 2.45 0.06
N ILE A 126 4.09 2.10 0.41
CA ILE A 126 5.29 2.58 -0.29
C ILE A 126 5.29 2.26 -1.80
N TYR A 127 4.56 1.23 -2.23
CA TYR A 127 4.60 0.78 -3.63
C TYR A 127 3.96 1.78 -4.59
N THR A 128 2.83 2.39 -4.22
CA THR A 128 2.26 3.52 -5.00
C THR A 128 3.26 4.68 -5.07
N LEU A 129 3.92 5.02 -3.96
CA LEU A 129 4.90 6.11 -3.91
C LEU A 129 6.09 5.82 -4.83
N MET A 130 6.68 4.63 -4.70
CA MET A 130 7.78 4.19 -5.56
C MET A 130 7.36 4.12 -7.03
N ALA A 131 6.17 3.58 -7.36
CA ALA A 131 5.69 3.49 -8.74
C ALA A 131 5.52 4.88 -9.37
N ARG A 132 4.91 5.83 -8.64
CA ARG A 132 4.75 7.22 -9.08
C ARG A 132 6.09 7.89 -9.36
N ASP A 133 7.07 7.69 -8.51
CA ASP A 133 8.39 8.28 -8.63
C ASP A 133 9.21 7.63 -9.75
N LEU A 134 9.12 6.31 -9.92
CA LEU A 134 9.77 5.59 -11.03
C LEU A 134 9.20 6.02 -12.39
N VAL A 135 7.89 6.20 -12.52
CA VAL A 135 7.27 6.73 -13.75
C VAL A 135 7.75 8.15 -14.05
N ARG A 136 8.09 8.92 -13.01
CA ARG A 136 8.66 10.28 -13.12
C ARG A 136 10.18 10.29 -13.32
N GLY A 137 10.81 9.10 -13.43
CA GLY A 137 12.23 8.97 -13.72
C GLY A 137 13.16 9.10 -12.52
N MET A 138 12.66 8.90 -11.30
CA MET A 138 13.50 8.84 -10.10
C MET A 138 14.32 7.56 -10.07
N ASP A 139 15.48 7.61 -9.43
CA ASP A 139 16.38 6.47 -9.28
C ASP A 139 15.81 5.41 -8.31
N GLU A 140 15.76 4.16 -8.76
CA GLU A 140 15.18 3.05 -7.99
C GLU A 140 15.96 2.75 -6.72
N THR A 141 17.30 2.86 -6.76
CA THR A 141 18.15 2.61 -5.59
C THR A 141 17.92 3.67 -4.52
N TRP A 142 17.80 4.93 -4.95
CA TRP A 142 17.48 6.03 -4.05
C TRP A 142 16.11 5.81 -3.36
N LEU A 143 15.08 5.40 -4.12
CA LEU A 143 13.74 5.11 -3.59
C LEU A 143 13.75 3.94 -2.60
N LYS A 144 14.48 2.86 -2.91
CA LYS A 144 14.65 1.72 -2.00
C LYS A 144 15.31 2.14 -0.68
N ASN A 145 16.29 3.02 -0.74
CA ASN A 145 16.93 3.55 0.46
C ASN A 145 15.98 4.48 1.24
N LEU A 146 15.24 5.34 0.55
CA LEU A 146 14.27 6.25 1.15
C LEU A 146 13.21 5.50 1.97
N TYR A 147 12.65 4.42 1.40
CA TYR A 147 11.62 3.58 2.04
C TYR A 147 12.18 2.37 2.78
N GLY A 148 13.47 2.34 3.06
CA GLY A 148 14.13 1.23 3.78
C GLY A 148 13.66 1.04 5.22
N THR A 149 12.95 2.02 5.79
CA THR A 149 12.27 1.93 7.10
C THR A 149 10.93 1.18 7.04
N ALA A 150 10.40 0.93 5.85
CA ALA A 150 9.10 0.31 5.70
C ALA A 150 9.12 -1.18 6.12
N LEU A 151 8.10 -1.60 6.89
CA LEU A 151 7.87 -3.00 7.20
C LEU A 151 7.45 -3.77 5.94
N ILE A 152 7.91 -5.01 5.83
CA ILE A 152 7.35 -5.95 4.86
C ILE A 152 5.94 -6.33 5.33
N PRO A 153 4.89 -6.07 4.53
CA PRO A 153 3.51 -6.44 4.89
C PRO A 153 3.31 -7.95 4.95
N ASP A 154 2.32 -8.38 5.72
CA ASP A 154 1.90 -9.79 5.77
C ASP A 154 1.17 -10.20 4.46
N ALA A 155 0.51 -9.25 3.78
CA ALA A 155 -0.05 -9.44 2.44
C ALA A 155 -0.14 -8.11 1.68
N VAL A 156 0.02 -8.17 0.36
CA VAL A 156 -0.17 -7.04 -0.55
C VAL A 156 -1.11 -7.47 -1.68
N PHE A 157 -2.26 -6.82 -1.79
CA PHE A 157 -3.23 -7.03 -2.86
C PHE A 157 -3.20 -5.86 -3.82
N TYR A 158 -2.96 -6.13 -5.09
CA TYR A 158 -3.01 -5.13 -6.14
C TYR A 158 -4.29 -5.29 -6.95
N LEU A 159 -5.22 -4.33 -6.80
CA LEU A 159 -6.45 -4.28 -7.61
C LEU A 159 -6.11 -3.74 -8.99
N GLU A 160 -5.98 -4.63 -9.94
CA GLU A 160 -5.68 -4.29 -11.33
C GLU A 160 -6.97 -4.02 -12.10
N VAL A 161 -7.06 -2.86 -12.74
CA VAL A 161 -8.19 -2.45 -13.58
C VAL A 161 -7.62 -1.87 -14.87
N ASN A 162 -8.23 -2.19 -16.01
CA ASN A 162 -7.81 -1.66 -17.30
C ASN A 162 -7.87 -0.11 -17.31
N PRO A 163 -6.85 0.60 -17.84
CA PRO A 163 -6.84 2.07 -17.91
C PRO A 163 -8.08 2.70 -18.57
N ASP A 164 -8.63 2.10 -19.60
CA ASP A 164 -9.86 2.59 -20.26
C ASP A 164 -11.07 2.53 -19.32
N GLU A 165 -11.16 1.48 -18.51
CA GLU A 165 -12.21 1.36 -17.48
C GLU A 165 -12.00 2.33 -16.34
N LEU A 166 -10.75 2.56 -15.91
CA LEU A 166 -10.42 3.58 -14.89
C LEU A 166 -10.91 4.97 -15.32
N VAL A 167 -10.72 5.33 -16.59
CA VAL A 167 -11.24 6.60 -17.12
C VAL A 167 -12.75 6.68 -16.96
N GLN A 168 -13.48 5.64 -17.37
CA GLN A 168 -14.95 5.61 -17.27
C GLN A 168 -15.41 5.74 -15.82
N ARG A 169 -14.78 5.00 -14.91
CA ARG A 169 -15.05 5.05 -13.47
C ARG A 169 -14.74 6.43 -12.86
N HIS A 170 -13.66 7.08 -13.34
CA HIS A 170 -13.27 8.42 -12.89
C HIS A 170 -14.27 9.46 -13.36
N LEU A 171 -14.62 9.47 -14.65
CA LEU A 171 -15.57 10.42 -15.24
C LEU A 171 -17.00 10.23 -14.71
N SER A 172 -17.39 9.04 -14.28
CA SER A 172 -18.70 8.81 -13.65
C SER A 172 -18.77 9.38 -12.22
N LYS A 173 -17.66 9.51 -11.53
CA LYS A 173 -17.56 10.07 -10.16
C LYS A 173 -17.26 11.58 -10.17
N ASN A 174 -16.38 12.00 -11.05
CA ASN A 174 -15.81 13.33 -11.10
C ASN A 174 -16.00 13.91 -12.51
N ALA A 175 -16.32 15.17 -12.63
CA ALA A 175 -16.48 15.80 -13.94
C ALA A 175 -15.17 15.90 -14.76
N THR A 176 -14.02 15.75 -14.11
CA THR A 176 -12.69 15.92 -14.71
C THR A 176 -11.71 14.87 -14.22
N LEU A 177 -10.68 14.58 -15.02
CA LEU A 177 -9.54 13.76 -14.60
C LEU A 177 -8.58 14.61 -13.75
N ASP A 178 -8.03 13.99 -12.70
CA ASP A 178 -7.05 14.64 -11.82
C ASP A 178 -5.73 14.91 -12.55
N TYR A 179 -5.11 16.05 -12.28
CA TYR A 179 -3.87 16.49 -12.92
C TYR A 179 -2.70 15.52 -12.67
N TRP A 180 -2.52 15.11 -11.42
CA TRP A 180 -1.41 14.24 -11.00
C TRP A 180 -1.62 12.78 -11.41
N GLU A 181 -2.87 12.29 -11.33
CA GLU A 181 -3.26 10.94 -11.76
C GLU A 181 -3.31 10.81 -13.30
N SER A 182 -3.28 11.94 -13.99
CA SER A 182 -3.14 11.99 -15.44
C SER A 182 -1.69 12.16 -15.91
N GLY A 183 -0.72 12.31 -15.00
CA GLY A 183 0.67 12.53 -15.36
C GLY A 183 0.92 13.79 -16.18
N MET A 184 0.08 14.85 -15.98
CA MET A 184 0.22 16.11 -16.69
C MET A 184 1.51 16.85 -16.33
N ASP A 185 2.00 16.61 -15.11
CA ASP A 185 3.26 17.17 -14.59
C ASP A 185 4.50 16.64 -15.34
N ILE A 186 4.40 15.50 -16.01
CA ILE A 186 5.50 14.89 -16.79
C ILE A 186 5.32 15.01 -18.31
N GLY A 187 4.23 15.64 -18.76
CA GLY A 187 4.04 15.99 -20.14
C GLY A 187 3.88 14.82 -21.12
N LEU A 188 3.22 13.75 -20.71
CA LEU A 188 3.02 12.55 -21.57
C LEU A 188 2.15 12.83 -22.79
N SER A 189 1.23 13.81 -22.69
CA SER A 189 0.41 14.34 -23.77
C SER A 189 -0.11 15.72 -23.39
N ARG A 190 -0.52 16.52 -24.40
CA ARG A 190 -1.26 17.78 -24.18
C ARG A 190 -2.75 17.52 -23.91
N ASP A 191 -3.26 16.39 -24.39
CA ASP A 191 -4.61 15.92 -24.11
C ASP A 191 -4.62 15.15 -22.79
N VAL A 192 -5.47 15.57 -21.85
CA VAL A 192 -5.52 15.01 -20.49
C VAL A 192 -5.98 13.55 -20.50
N TYR A 193 -6.90 13.18 -21.39
CA TYR A 193 -7.37 11.80 -21.52
C TYR A 193 -6.26 10.87 -22.01
N VAL A 194 -5.58 11.28 -23.09
CA VAL A 194 -4.44 10.52 -23.63
C VAL A 194 -3.30 10.44 -22.61
N SER A 195 -3.06 11.53 -21.88
CA SER A 195 -2.06 11.56 -20.81
C SER A 195 -2.41 10.58 -19.69
N PHE A 196 -3.66 10.58 -19.23
CA PHE A 196 -4.15 9.64 -18.21
C PHE A 196 -3.92 8.18 -18.63
N LEU A 197 -4.34 7.79 -19.83
CA LEU A 197 -4.14 6.42 -20.31
C LEU A 197 -2.66 6.01 -20.31
N LYS A 198 -1.79 6.89 -20.83
CA LYS A 198 -0.34 6.65 -20.83
C LYS A 198 0.23 6.51 -19.42
N TYR A 199 -0.17 7.40 -18.52
CA TYR A 199 0.28 7.40 -17.13
C TYR A 199 -0.17 6.15 -16.39
N GLN A 200 -1.46 5.79 -16.47
CA GLN A 200 -1.98 4.59 -15.82
C GLN A 200 -1.36 3.31 -16.38
N THR A 201 -1.12 3.24 -17.70
CA THR A 201 -0.39 2.13 -18.33
C THR A 201 1.05 2.03 -17.79
N ALA A 202 1.73 3.16 -17.65
CA ALA A 202 3.08 3.20 -17.08
C ALA A 202 3.07 2.77 -15.60
N MET A 203 2.09 3.21 -14.81
CA MET A 203 1.90 2.79 -13.42
C MET A 203 1.68 1.27 -13.31
N GLN A 204 0.77 0.70 -14.11
CA GLN A 204 0.55 -0.76 -14.15
C GLN A 204 1.83 -1.53 -14.49
N THR A 205 2.61 -1.02 -15.44
CA THR A 205 3.90 -1.62 -15.79
C THR A 205 4.85 -1.66 -14.59
N GLN A 206 4.89 -0.58 -13.79
CA GLN A 206 5.70 -0.56 -12.57
C GLN A 206 5.16 -1.54 -11.52
N PHE A 207 3.85 -1.59 -11.28
CA PHE A 207 3.26 -2.54 -10.33
C PHE A 207 3.53 -4.00 -10.73
N ARG A 208 3.37 -4.36 -12.01
CA ARG A 208 3.70 -5.72 -12.50
C ARG A 208 5.19 -6.05 -12.38
N ARG A 209 6.08 -5.04 -12.54
CA ARG A 209 7.51 -5.20 -12.28
C ARG A 209 7.78 -5.42 -10.80
N MET A 210 7.13 -4.64 -9.94
CA MET A 210 7.25 -4.75 -8.48
C MET A 210 6.70 -6.06 -7.95
N GLN A 211 5.63 -6.61 -8.53
CA GLN A 211 5.06 -7.90 -8.15
C GLN A 211 6.12 -8.99 -8.03
N LYS A 212 7.08 -9.02 -8.96
CA LYS A 212 8.13 -10.04 -8.97
C LYS A 212 9.11 -9.92 -7.79
N ASN A 213 9.22 -8.71 -7.21
CA ASN A 213 10.19 -8.40 -6.15
C ASN A 213 9.55 -8.34 -4.76
N TYR A 214 8.22 -8.07 -4.70
CA TYR A 214 7.51 -7.74 -3.45
C TYR A 214 6.33 -8.67 -3.17
N ASP A 215 6.18 -9.74 -3.94
CA ASP A 215 5.16 -10.79 -3.76
C ASP A 215 3.72 -10.28 -3.67
N PHE A 216 3.33 -9.42 -4.64
CA PHE A 216 1.95 -8.94 -4.72
C PHE A 216 1.01 -10.01 -5.22
N GLU A 217 -0.17 -10.13 -4.61
CA GLU A 217 -1.29 -10.82 -5.21
C GLU A 217 -2.07 -9.86 -6.11
N ILE A 218 -2.15 -10.19 -7.40
CA ILE A 218 -3.01 -9.44 -8.35
C ILE A 218 -4.43 -9.94 -8.20
N VAL A 219 -5.35 -9.00 -8.00
CA VAL A 219 -6.80 -9.22 -7.94
C VAL A 219 -7.44 -8.43 -9.07
N ASP A 220 -8.31 -9.08 -9.84
CA ASP A 220 -9.06 -8.42 -10.91
C ASP A 220 -10.07 -7.43 -10.31
N GLY A 221 -9.73 -6.15 -10.36
CA GLY A 221 -10.56 -5.05 -9.88
C GLY A 221 -11.70 -4.67 -10.85
N SER A 222 -11.81 -5.33 -12.00
CA SER A 222 -12.92 -5.13 -12.97
C SER A 222 -14.16 -5.94 -12.60
N CYS A 223 -14.02 -6.93 -11.73
CA CYS A 223 -15.14 -7.69 -11.20
C CYS A 223 -16.07 -6.85 -10.32
N ASP A 224 -17.28 -7.36 -10.07
CA ASP A 224 -18.21 -6.74 -9.12
C ASP A 224 -17.59 -6.60 -7.73
N ALA A 225 -17.94 -5.52 -7.03
CA ALA A 225 -17.33 -5.20 -5.73
C ALA A 225 -17.49 -6.33 -4.69
N SER A 226 -18.60 -7.07 -4.72
CA SER A 226 -18.83 -8.25 -3.87
C SER A 226 -17.87 -9.39 -4.19
N ALA A 227 -17.65 -9.70 -5.46
CA ALA A 227 -16.75 -10.76 -5.89
C ALA A 227 -15.30 -10.45 -5.52
N VAL A 228 -14.86 -9.19 -5.69
CA VAL A 228 -13.54 -8.72 -5.24
C VAL A 228 -13.41 -8.85 -3.73
N SER A 229 -14.45 -8.44 -2.97
CA SER A 229 -14.47 -8.53 -1.51
C SER A 229 -14.36 -9.98 -1.01
N GLU A 230 -15.12 -10.89 -1.58
CA GLU A 230 -15.07 -12.32 -1.24
C GLU A 230 -13.68 -12.92 -1.51
N ALA A 231 -13.08 -12.56 -2.64
CA ALA A 231 -11.72 -13.01 -2.98
C ALA A 231 -10.69 -12.53 -1.95
N LEU A 232 -10.75 -11.24 -1.56
CA LEU A 232 -9.86 -10.66 -0.55
C LEU A 232 -10.09 -11.29 0.82
N GLN A 233 -11.35 -11.41 1.26
CA GLN A 233 -11.72 -12.01 2.55
C GLN A 233 -11.22 -13.45 2.67
N LYS A 234 -11.39 -14.26 1.62
CA LYS A 234 -10.92 -15.65 1.59
C LYS A 234 -9.40 -15.74 1.80
N LYS A 235 -8.63 -14.86 1.14
CA LYS A 235 -7.17 -14.81 1.24
C LYS A 235 -6.72 -14.34 2.64
N ILE A 236 -7.34 -13.29 3.16
CA ILE A 236 -7.06 -12.75 4.49
C ILE A 236 -7.43 -13.78 5.57
N ALA A 237 -8.57 -14.48 5.45
CA ALA A 237 -8.94 -15.54 6.37
C ALA A 237 -7.88 -16.65 6.42
N GLY A 238 -7.33 -17.05 5.27
CA GLY A 238 -6.20 -17.98 5.20
C GLY A 238 -4.95 -17.48 5.92
N LEU A 239 -4.62 -16.20 5.75
CA LEU A 239 -3.50 -15.55 6.44
C LEU A 239 -3.68 -15.51 7.97
N LEU A 240 -4.91 -15.26 8.43
CA LEU A 240 -5.22 -15.18 9.86
C LEU A 240 -5.31 -16.56 10.53
N ALA A 241 -5.65 -17.60 9.77
CA ALA A 241 -5.68 -18.99 10.25
C ALA A 241 -4.30 -19.66 10.33
N ALA A 242 -3.32 -19.17 9.58
CA ALA A 242 -1.94 -19.63 9.63
C ALA A 242 -1.25 -19.11 10.89
N LYS A 243 -1.21 -19.97 11.94
CA LYS A 243 -0.54 -19.72 13.23
C LYS A 243 0.94 -20.03 13.15
#